data_e2ce1c559c1ada7bfa2aab511b9ce7eb
#
_entry.id   e2ce1c559c1ada7bfa2aab511b9ce7eb
#
_cell.length_a   1.000
_cell.length_b   1.000
_cell.length_c   1.000
_cell.angle_alpha   90.00
_cell.angle_beta   90.00
_cell.angle_gamma   90.00
#
_symmetry.space_group_name_H-M   'P 1'
#
loop_
_entity.id
_entity.type
_entity.pdbx_description
1 polymer ?
#
loop_
_entity_poly.entity_id
_entity_poly.type
_entity_poly.pdbx_seq_one_letter_code
_entity_poly.pdbx_strand_id
1 'polypeptide(L)'
;EINEEWISDKTRYACDGLLKQRLDTTYIRKNGKLKKSNWDDAVELVTEKIKSTNPEEIGAHIGDMISIETIFAFKTLLKNINCNNYDFREKNFYINPSDKENYIFNTSIQGIEESDLILLIGCNPRHEATIVNARIRKAFVKNKTPIFSIGDPGDLTYDYTLLGKDITDLKNIFDEKSKISERLKNSKEPLFIIG
;
A
#
# COMPACT_ATOMS: atom_id res chain seq x y z
N GLU A 1 15.65 -9.66 -15.16
CA GLU A 1 14.22 -9.56 -15.47
C GLU A 1 13.50 -8.77 -14.40
N ILE A 2 12.53 -7.94 -14.81
CA ILE A 2 11.80 -7.04 -13.88
C ILE A 2 10.84 -7.83 -13.01
N ASN A 3 10.12 -8.78 -13.60
CA ASN A 3 9.08 -9.56 -12.93
C ASN A 3 9.56 -10.94 -12.49
N GLU A 4 8.84 -11.53 -11.53
CA GLU A 4 9.00 -12.93 -11.14
C GLU A 4 8.16 -13.86 -12.01
N GLU A 5 8.56 -15.14 -12.07
CA GLU A 5 7.78 -16.21 -12.70
C GLU A 5 6.56 -16.65 -11.86
N TRP A 6 6.46 -16.14 -10.65
CA TRP A 6 5.46 -16.50 -9.64
C TRP A 6 4.46 -15.38 -9.41
N ILE A 7 3.25 -15.74 -9.05
CA ILE A 7 2.24 -14.84 -8.52
C ILE A 7 1.81 -15.31 -7.13
N SER A 8 1.31 -14.39 -6.31
CA SER A 8 0.78 -14.77 -4.99
C SER A 8 -0.50 -15.59 -5.11
N ASP A 9 -0.78 -16.42 -4.13
CA ASP A 9 -2.05 -17.17 -4.07
C ASP A 9 -3.26 -16.23 -3.95
N LYS A 10 -3.12 -15.08 -3.30
CA LYS A 10 -4.15 -14.04 -3.30
C LYS A 10 -4.55 -13.64 -4.72
N THR A 11 -3.57 -13.36 -5.57
CA THR A 11 -3.80 -13.00 -6.97
C THR A 11 -4.43 -14.16 -7.75
N ARG A 12 -3.92 -15.37 -7.54
CA ARG A 12 -4.38 -16.58 -8.26
C ARG A 12 -5.85 -16.89 -7.97
N TYR A 13 -6.24 -16.84 -6.69
CA TYR A 13 -7.59 -17.25 -6.28
C TYR A 13 -8.60 -16.09 -6.20
N ALA A 14 -8.15 -14.84 -6.31
CA ALA A 14 -9.04 -13.68 -6.33
C ALA A 14 -9.65 -13.38 -7.71
N CYS A 15 -9.17 -14.03 -8.78
CA CYS A 15 -9.62 -13.75 -10.16
C CYS A 15 -11.11 -14.03 -10.39
N ASP A 16 -11.71 -14.95 -9.65
CA ASP A 16 -13.15 -15.23 -9.72
C ASP A 16 -14.00 -14.01 -9.38
N GLY A 17 -13.52 -13.14 -8.49
CA GLY A 17 -14.19 -11.89 -8.13
C GLY A 17 -14.33 -10.90 -9.29
N LEU A 18 -13.56 -11.06 -10.36
CA LEU A 18 -13.68 -10.24 -11.58
C LEU A 18 -14.93 -10.59 -12.40
N LEU A 19 -15.42 -11.82 -12.26
CA LEU A 19 -16.53 -12.34 -13.08
C LEU A 19 -17.81 -12.57 -12.28
N LYS A 20 -17.71 -12.71 -10.95
CA LYS A 20 -18.85 -13.07 -10.09
C LYS A 20 -19.20 -11.92 -9.14
N GLN A 21 -20.51 -11.78 -8.88
CA GLN A 21 -21.06 -10.80 -7.92
C GLN A 21 -20.64 -9.35 -8.20
N ARG A 22 -20.41 -9.00 -9.48
CA ARG A 22 -20.12 -7.63 -9.91
C ARG A 22 -21.40 -6.83 -10.05
N LEU A 23 -21.34 -5.57 -9.61
CA LEU A 23 -22.39 -4.60 -9.93
C LEU A 23 -22.25 -4.16 -11.39
N ASP A 24 -23.19 -4.53 -12.22
CA ASP A 24 -23.23 -4.25 -13.66
C ASP A 24 -24.26 -3.18 -14.04
N THR A 25 -25.00 -2.70 -13.07
CA THR A 25 -26.06 -1.72 -13.25
C THR A 25 -26.24 -0.85 -12.02
N THR A 26 -26.95 0.26 -12.16
CA THR A 26 -27.29 1.15 -11.05
C THR A 26 -28.53 0.67 -10.30
N TYR A 27 -28.58 0.99 -9.01
CA TYR A 27 -29.73 0.74 -8.15
C TYR A 27 -30.11 2.02 -7.39
N ILE A 28 -31.40 2.34 -7.39
CA ILE A 28 -31.96 3.45 -6.64
C ILE A 28 -32.89 2.92 -5.55
N ARG A 29 -32.81 3.49 -4.36
CA ARG A 29 -33.73 3.14 -3.25
C ARG A 29 -35.05 3.88 -3.42
N LYS A 30 -36.12 3.10 -3.69
CA LYS A 30 -37.49 3.59 -3.76
C LYS A 30 -38.36 2.84 -2.71
N ASN A 31 -39.01 3.57 -1.82
CA ASN A 31 -39.82 3.00 -0.73
C ASN A 31 -39.05 1.97 0.12
N GLY A 32 -37.84 2.30 0.54
CA GLY A 32 -36.98 1.45 1.38
C GLY A 32 -36.29 0.29 0.66
N LYS A 33 -36.63 -0.03 -0.59
CA LYS A 33 -36.10 -1.15 -1.37
C LYS A 33 -35.24 -0.67 -2.52
N LEU A 34 -34.09 -1.33 -2.73
CA LEU A 34 -33.24 -1.10 -3.90
C LEU A 34 -33.95 -1.64 -5.15
N LYS A 35 -34.04 -0.81 -6.18
CA LYS A 35 -34.62 -1.15 -7.48
C LYS A 35 -33.61 -0.86 -8.57
N LYS A 36 -33.52 -1.74 -9.56
CA LYS A 36 -32.69 -1.55 -10.76
C LYS A 36 -33.09 -0.25 -11.46
N SER A 37 -32.10 0.49 -11.94
CA SER A 37 -32.27 1.77 -12.63
C SER A 37 -31.28 1.91 -13.78
N ASN A 38 -31.42 2.94 -14.59
CA ASN A 38 -30.44 3.32 -15.59
C ASN A 38 -29.46 4.39 -15.04
N TRP A 39 -28.42 4.70 -15.79
CA TRP A 39 -27.41 5.67 -15.40
C TRP A 39 -27.95 7.11 -15.35
N ASP A 40 -28.83 7.47 -16.26
CA ASP A 40 -29.40 8.84 -16.34
C ASP A 40 -30.20 9.15 -15.09
N ASP A 41 -31.12 8.28 -14.69
CA ASP A 41 -31.89 8.43 -13.46
C ASP A 41 -31.00 8.48 -12.21
N ALA A 42 -29.92 7.66 -12.19
CA ALA A 42 -29.01 7.64 -11.06
C ALA A 42 -28.19 8.92 -10.94
N VAL A 43 -27.68 9.43 -12.06
CA VAL A 43 -26.90 10.68 -12.11
C VAL A 43 -27.80 11.88 -11.78
N GLU A 44 -29.05 11.91 -12.28
CA GLU A 44 -30.03 12.95 -11.95
C GLU A 44 -30.28 12.99 -10.44
N LEU A 45 -30.59 11.85 -9.82
CA LEU A 45 -30.83 11.75 -8.38
C LEU A 45 -29.62 12.20 -7.56
N VAL A 46 -28.40 11.78 -7.94
CA VAL A 46 -27.17 12.20 -7.24
C VAL A 46 -26.96 13.72 -7.41
N THR A 47 -27.19 14.26 -8.60
CA THR A 47 -27.05 15.68 -8.88
C THR A 47 -28.03 16.51 -8.05
N GLU A 48 -29.29 16.11 -7.96
CA GLU A 48 -30.30 16.74 -7.10
C GLU A 48 -29.88 16.74 -5.63
N LYS A 49 -29.38 15.59 -5.15
CA LYS A 49 -28.92 15.45 -3.76
C LYS A 49 -27.73 16.39 -3.47
N ILE A 50 -26.74 16.42 -4.36
CA ILE A 50 -25.58 17.31 -4.21
C ILE A 50 -26.03 18.78 -4.19
N LYS A 51 -26.91 19.19 -5.12
CA LYS A 51 -27.41 20.57 -5.19
C LYS A 51 -28.23 20.99 -3.98
N SER A 52 -28.93 20.05 -3.34
CA SER A 52 -29.79 20.30 -2.17
C SER A 52 -29.08 20.17 -0.83
N THR A 53 -27.81 19.74 -0.80
CA THR A 53 -27.03 19.53 0.42
C THR A 53 -25.98 20.63 0.55
N ASN A 54 -25.78 21.11 1.79
CA ASN A 54 -24.69 22.05 2.06
C ASN A 54 -23.34 21.38 1.76
N PRO A 55 -22.42 22.03 1.01
CA PRO A 55 -21.12 21.45 0.72
C PRO A 55 -20.32 21.00 1.95
N GLU A 56 -20.50 21.61 3.11
CA GLU A 56 -19.86 21.21 4.37
C GLU A 56 -20.40 19.87 4.94
N GLU A 57 -21.59 19.46 4.52
CA GLU A 57 -22.21 18.19 4.91
C GLU A 57 -21.92 17.06 3.91
N ILE A 58 -21.21 17.36 2.81
CA ILE A 58 -20.80 16.37 1.82
C ILE A 58 -19.41 15.87 2.19
N GLY A 59 -19.28 14.58 2.45
CA GLY A 59 -18.02 13.88 2.59
C GLY A 59 -17.70 13.07 1.33
N ALA A 60 -16.44 13.09 0.90
CA ALA A 60 -15.98 12.36 -0.27
C ALA A 60 -14.79 11.46 0.07
N HIS A 61 -14.85 10.20 -0.36
CA HIS A 61 -13.78 9.24 -0.19
C HIS A 61 -13.44 8.57 -1.52
N ILE A 62 -12.15 8.45 -1.81
CA ILE A 62 -11.64 7.81 -3.02
C ILE A 62 -10.73 6.67 -2.60
N GLY A 63 -10.97 5.46 -3.14
CA GLY A 63 -10.09 4.31 -2.92
C GLY A 63 -8.76 4.43 -3.69
N ASP A 64 -7.77 3.68 -3.26
CA ASP A 64 -6.41 3.69 -3.80
C ASP A 64 -6.25 2.96 -5.15
N MET A 65 -7.22 2.14 -5.52
CA MET A 65 -7.21 1.36 -6.78
C MET A 65 -7.88 2.07 -7.97
N ILE A 66 -8.01 3.39 -7.90
CA ILE A 66 -8.68 4.19 -8.93
C ILE A 66 -7.66 4.85 -9.85
N SER A 67 -7.99 4.99 -11.15
CA SER A 67 -7.13 5.67 -12.11
C SER A 67 -6.94 7.16 -11.75
N ILE A 68 -5.78 7.72 -12.11
CA ILE A 68 -5.46 9.13 -11.83
C ILE A 68 -6.43 10.08 -12.54
N GLU A 69 -6.93 9.70 -13.73
CA GLU A 69 -7.93 10.47 -14.49
C GLU A 69 -9.25 10.58 -13.72
N THR A 70 -9.68 9.48 -13.10
CA THR A 70 -10.88 9.45 -12.25
C THR A 70 -10.69 10.31 -11.01
N ILE A 71 -9.52 10.25 -10.37
CA ILE A 71 -9.18 11.11 -9.22
C ILE A 71 -9.21 12.58 -9.62
N PHE A 72 -8.64 12.93 -10.78
CA PHE A 72 -8.64 14.30 -11.29
C PHE A 72 -10.06 14.82 -11.58
N ALA A 73 -10.89 14.01 -12.25
CA ALA A 73 -12.28 14.36 -12.55
C ALA A 73 -13.09 14.55 -11.26
N PHE A 74 -12.91 13.64 -10.29
CA PHE A 74 -13.59 13.71 -9.00
C PHE A 74 -13.17 14.95 -8.19
N LYS A 75 -11.87 15.23 -8.12
CA LYS A 75 -11.35 16.45 -7.46
C LYS A 75 -11.89 17.73 -8.11
N THR A 76 -12.01 17.73 -9.44
CA THR A 76 -12.59 18.85 -10.17
C THR A 76 -14.07 19.04 -9.82
N LEU A 77 -14.82 17.94 -9.73
CA LEU A 77 -16.22 17.99 -9.27
C LEU A 77 -16.33 18.58 -7.86
N LEU A 78 -15.53 18.06 -6.90
CA LEU A 78 -15.54 18.56 -5.52
C LEU A 78 -15.23 20.06 -5.43
N LYS A 79 -14.25 20.53 -6.20
CA LYS A 79 -13.92 21.95 -6.30
C LYS A 79 -15.11 22.77 -6.82
N ASN A 80 -15.80 22.29 -7.85
CA ASN A 80 -16.93 23.00 -8.46
C ASN A 80 -18.15 23.11 -7.54
N ILE A 81 -18.32 22.15 -6.61
CA ILE A 81 -19.38 22.18 -5.61
C ILE A 81 -18.91 22.76 -4.26
N ASN A 82 -17.68 23.31 -4.18
CA ASN A 82 -17.06 23.83 -2.96
C ASN A 82 -16.97 22.84 -1.80
N CYS A 83 -16.85 21.53 -2.07
CA CYS A 83 -16.67 20.50 -1.06
C CYS A 83 -15.18 20.34 -0.75
N ASN A 84 -14.81 20.59 0.52
CA ASN A 84 -13.44 20.43 1.02
C ASN A 84 -13.26 19.20 1.93
N ASN A 85 -14.32 18.45 2.20
CA ASN A 85 -14.29 17.28 3.08
C ASN A 85 -14.02 16.02 2.25
N TYR A 86 -12.76 15.77 1.91
CA TYR A 86 -12.40 14.57 1.17
C TYR A 86 -11.13 13.92 1.74
N ASP A 87 -11.09 12.60 1.66
CA ASP A 87 -9.93 11.79 2.01
C ASP A 87 -9.77 10.64 0.99
N PHE A 88 -8.56 10.13 0.88
CA PHE A 88 -8.22 8.97 0.02
C PHE A 88 -7.47 7.89 0.79
N ARG A 89 -7.18 8.12 2.08
CA ARG A 89 -6.41 7.21 2.91
C ARG A 89 -7.29 6.09 3.43
N GLU A 90 -6.94 4.86 3.13
CA GLU A 90 -7.61 3.70 3.70
C GLU A 90 -7.15 3.38 5.11
N LYS A 91 -5.91 3.77 5.43
CA LYS A 91 -5.30 3.60 6.75
C LYS A 91 -4.89 4.96 7.30
N ASN A 92 -4.80 5.04 8.61
CA ASN A 92 -4.39 6.27 9.29
C ASN A 92 -2.87 6.46 9.20
N PHE A 93 -2.37 6.75 8.01
CA PHE A 93 -0.97 7.08 7.77
C PHE A 93 -0.83 8.46 7.11
N TYR A 94 0.30 9.09 7.30
CA TYR A 94 0.67 10.34 6.66
C TYR A 94 1.95 10.16 5.86
N ILE A 95 1.91 10.55 4.60
CA ILE A 95 3.07 10.62 3.71
C ILE A 95 3.26 12.08 3.30
N ASN A 96 4.46 12.61 3.50
CA ASN A 96 4.81 13.91 2.97
C ASN A 96 4.97 13.82 1.45
N PRO A 97 4.10 14.46 0.64
CA PRO A 97 4.16 14.35 -0.82
C PRO A 97 5.30 15.16 -1.45
N SER A 98 5.98 16.01 -0.68
CA SER A 98 7.08 16.82 -1.18
C SER A 98 8.32 16.01 -1.49
N ASP A 99 8.53 14.91 -0.78
CA ASP A 99 9.70 14.04 -0.91
C ASP A 99 9.28 12.73 -1.57
N LYS A 100 9.72 12.53 -2.80
CA LYS A 100 9.37 11.36 -3.61
C LYS A 100 9.83 10.04 -2.98
N GLU A 101 10.91 10.06 -2.25
CA GLU A 101 11.46 8.93 -1.51
C GLU A 101 10.47 8.34 -0.50
N ASN A 102 9.50 9.12 -0.04
CA ASN A 102 8.50 8.67 0.92
C ASN A 102 7.44 7.73 0.33
N TYR A 103 7.28 7.67 -1.01
CA TYR A 103 6.21 6.89 -1.63
C TYR A 103 6.60 6.21 -2.94
N ILE A 104 7.82 6.42 -3.44
CA ILE A 104 8.33 5.73 -4.61
C ILE A 104 9.31 4.64 -4.16
N PHE A 105 9.19 3.46 -4.76
CA PHE A 105 10.15 2.38 -4.56
C PHE A 105 11.51 2.81 -5.13
N ASN A 106 12.50 3.05 -4.26
CA ASN A 106 13.77 3.71 -4.60
C ASN A 106 14.78 2.79 -5.27
N THR A 107 14.57 1.48 -5.18
CA THR A 107 15.37 0.48 -5.88
C THR A 107 14.51 -0.22 -6.93
N SER A 108 15.10 -1.12 -7.71
CA SER A 108 14.32 -2.02 -8.55
C SER A 108 13.92 -3.29 -7.79
N ILE A 109 12.91 -4.00 -8.27
CA ILE A 109 12.56 -5.33 -7.72
C ILE A 109 13.76 -6.28 -7.82
N GLN A 110 14.53 -6.20 -8.89
CA GLN A 110 15.78 -6.96 -9.06
C GLN A 110 16.85 -6.52 -8.06
N GLY A 111 16.96 -5.24 -7.77
CA GLY A 111 17.92 -4.68 -6.82
C GLY A 111 17.80 -5.23 -5.40
N ILE A 112 16.67 -5.81 -5.03
CA ILE A 112 16.52 -6.53 -3.76
C ILE A 112 17.53 -7.69 -3.67
N GLU A 113 17.80 -8.38 -4.77
CA GLU A 113 18.75 -9.50 -4.80
C GLU A 113 20.21 -9.04 -4.75
N GLU A 114 20.48 -7.79 -5.07
CA GLU A 114 21.82 -7.19 -5.08
C GLU A 114 22.20 -6.58 -3.73
N SER A 115 21.24 -6.46 -2.82
CA SER A 115 21.46 -5.87 -1.50
C SER A 115 22.42 -6.68 -0.65
N ASP A 116 23.32 -6.01 0.03
CA ASP A 116 24.32 -6.62 0.93
C ASP A 116 23.89 -6.62 2.41
N LEU A 117 22.77 -5.93 2.72
CA LEU A 117 22.09 -5.94 4.00
C LEU A 117 20.61 -5.58 3.81
N ILE A 118 19.70 -6.29 4.48
CA ILE A 118 18.27 -5.98 4.46
C ILE A 118 17.76 -5.74 5.87
N LEU A 119 17.05 -4.62 6.07
CA LEU A 119 16.38 -4.30 7.33
C LEU A 119 14.87 -4.14 7.10
N LEU A 120 14.10 -5.01 7.75
CA LEU A 120 12.64 -4.97 7.78
C LEU A 120 12.18 -4.15 8.99
N ILE A 121 11.28 -3.20 8.79
CA ILE A 121 10.78 -2.32 9.85
C ILE A 121 9.26 -2.36 9.86
N GLY A 122 8.68 -3.00 10.87
CA GLY A 122 7.24 -3.05 11.08
C GLY A 122 6.43 -3.73 9.97
N CYS A 123 7.06 -4.52 9.10
CA CYS A 123 6.42 -5.19 7.98
C CYS A 123 6.55 -6.71 8.04
N ASN A 124 5.60 -7.40 7.45
CA ASN A 124 5.66 -8.83 7.19
C ASN A 124 5.59 -9.09 5.67
N PRO A 125 6.73 -9.12 4.97
CA PRO A 125 6.75 -9.26 3.52
C PRO A 125 6.14 -10.58 3.03
N ARG A 126 6.10 -11.63 3.86
CA ARG A 126 5.45 -12.89 3.49
C ARG A 126 3.94 -12.74 3.30
N HIS A 127 3.30 -11.91 4.13
CA HIS A 127 1.85 -11.68 4.07
C HIS A 127 1.46 -10.44 3.26
N GLU A 128 2.26 -9.40 3.32
CA GLU A 128 1.96 -8.10 2.69
C GLU A 128 2.42 -8.04 1.22
N ALA A 129 3.58 -8.64 0.92
CA ALA A 129 4.21 -8.58 -0.40
C ALA A 129 4.95 -9.89 -0.72
N THR A 130 4.22 -10.98 -0.90
CA THR A 130 4.74 -12.35 -0.99
C THR A 130 5.83 -12.50 -2.06
N ILE A 131 5.73 -11.82 -3.19
CA ILE A 131 6.72 -11.91 -4.27
C ILE A 131 7.99 -11.11 -3.93
N VAL A 132 7.86 -9.99 -3.21
CA VAL A 132 9.02 -9.29 -2.61
C VAL A 132 9.72 -10.21 -1.61
N ASN A 133 8.96 -10.94 -0.77
CA ASN A 133 9.53 -11.93 0.16
C ASN A 133 10.31 -13.02 -0.58
N ALA A 134 9.84 -13.47 -1.74
CA ALA A 134 10.56 -14.43 -2.58
C ALA A 134 11.91 -13.85 -3.06
N ARG A 135 11.98 -12.58 -3.42
CA ARG A 135 13.24 -11.89 -3.78
C ARG A 135 14.20 -11.78 -2.59
N ILE A 136 13.70 -11.40 -1.42
CA ILE A 136 14.50 -11.36 -0.18
C ILE A 136 15.06 -12.77 0.12
N ARG A 137 14.24 -13.81 -0.02
CA ARG A 137 14.69 -15.20 0.15
C ARG A 137 15.79 -15.58 -0.86
N LYS A 138 15.70 -15.12 -2.11
CA LYS A 138 16.76 -15.34 -3.10
C LYS A 138 18.07 -14.65 -2.69
N ALA A 139 18.03 -13.41 -2.21
CA ALA A 139 19.21 -12.71 -1.67
C ALA A 139 19.82 -13.50 -0.49
N PHE A 140 19.00 -13.97 0.43
CA PHE A 140 19.44 -14.79 1.57
C PHE A 140 20.11 -16.10 1.13
N VAL A 141 19.48 -16.84 0.21
CA VAL A 141 19.97 -18.17 -0.20
C VAL A 141 21.24 -18.06 -1.05
N LYS A 142 21.24 -17.17 -2.05
CA LYS A 142 22.34 -17.03 -3.01
C LYS A 142 23.53 -16.28 -2.43
N ASN A 143 23.29 -15.12 -1.86
CA ASN A 143 24.34 -14.17 -1.47
C ASN A 143 24.63 -14.18 0.03
N LYS A 144 23.84 -14.95 0.81
CA LYS A 144 23.93 -14.95 2.28
C LYS A 144 23.71 -13.55 2.88
N THR A 145 22.94 -12.74 2.21
CA THR A 145 22.61 -11.38 2.65
C THR A 145 22.04 -11.42 4.07
N PRO A 146 22.64 -10.73 5.04
CA PRO A 146 22.13 -10.66 6.39
C PRO A 146 20.81 -9.90 6.44
N ILE A 147 19.82 -10.47 7.13
CA ILE A 147 18.49 -9.88 7.27
C ILE A 147 18.24 -9.55 8.73
N PHE A 148 17.77 -8.36 8.98
CA PHE A 148 17.43 -7.85 10.30
C PHE A 148 15.97 -7.42 10.33
N SER A 149 15.35 -7.45 11.52
CA SER A 149 13.99 -6.97 11.69
C SER A 149 13.80 -6.16 12.97
N ILE A 150 12.99 -5.12 12.87
CA ILE A 150 12.33 -4.45 13.99
C ILE A 150 10.84 -4.73 13.85
N GLY A 151 10.23 -5.26 14.92
CA GLY A 151 8.97 -5.96 14.84
C GLY A 151 9.21 -7.43 14.49
N ASP A 152 8.41 -8.32 15.05
CA ASP A 152 8.53 -9.76 14.81
C ASP A 152 7.60 -10.17 13.66
N PRO A 153 8.12 -10.42 12.44
CA PRO A 153 7.31 -10.85 11.31
C PRO A 153 6.95 -12.35 11.36
N GLY A 154 7.43 -13.10 12.35
CA GLY A 154 7.24 -14.55 12.43
C GLY A 154 8.05 -15.33 11.38
N ASP A 155 7.50 -16.42 10.88
CA ASP A 155 8.18 -17.27 9.89
C ASP A 155 8.18 -16.62 8.50
N LEU A 156 9.36 -16.20 8.04
CA LEU A 156 9.57 -15.62 6.69
C LEU A 156 10.11 -16.64 5.68
N THR A 157 10.34 -17.91 6.10
CA THR A 157 10.99 -18.97 5.31
C THR A 157 12.51 -18.81 5.12
N TYR A 158 13.14 -17.90 5.86
CA TYR A 158 14.59 -17.69 5.96
C TYR A 158 14.91 -17.07 7.33
N ASP A 159 16.17 -17.20 7.72
CA ASP A 159 16.62 -16.68 9.01
C ASP A 159 16.82 -15.18 8.97
N TYR A 160 16.46 -14.51 10.06
CA TYR A 160 16.71 -13.10 10.28
C TYR A 160 17.12 -12.85 11.75
N THR A 161 17.73 -11.72 12.01
CA THR A 161 18.08 -11.28 13.36
C THR A 161 17.06 -10.24 13.84
N LEU A 162 16.30 -10.58 14.90
CA LEU A 162 15.40 -9.62 15.54
C LEU A 162 16.23 -8.62 16.37
N LEU A 163 16.12 -7.32 16.05
CA LEU A 163 16.81 -6.25 16.74
C LEU A 163 15.97 -5.61 17.85
N GLY A 164 14.66 -5.68 17.73
CA GLY A 164 13.70 -5.14 18.69
C GLY A 164 12.27 -5.43 18.25
N LYS A 165 11.32 -5.20 19.14
CA LYS A 165 9.89 -5.46 18.88
C LYS A 165 9.09 -4.20 18.62
N ASP A 166 9.65 -3.05 18.95
CA ASP A 166 8.98 -1.77 18.91
C ASP A 166 9.77 -0.75 18.07
N ILE A 167 9.06 0.22 17.51
CA ILE A 167 9.65 1.32 16.73
C ILE A 167 10.66 2.14 17.56
N THR A 168 10.50 2.18 18.86
CA THR A 168 11.46 2.83 19.77
C THR A 168 12.84 2.19 19.73
N ASP A 169 12.92 0.91 19.37
CA ASP A 169 14.19 0.19 19.22
C ASP A 169 15.02 0.68 18.01
N LEU A 170 14.41 1.42 17.08
CA LEU A 170 15.12 2.11 16.01
C LEU A 170 16.24 3.02 16.54
N LYS A 171 16.04 3.65 17.68
CA LYS A 171 17.07 4.49 18.30
C LYS A 171 18.36 3.73 18.58
N ASN A 172 18.23 2.45 18.95
CA ASN A 172 19.37 1.58 19.25
C ASN A 172 20.21 1.24 17.99
N ILE A 173 19.59 1.32 16.81
CA ILE A 173 20.28 1.09 15.54
C ILE A 173 21.25 2.23 15.23
N PHE A 174 20.87 3.44 15.59
CA PHE A 174 21.68 4.65 15.37
C PHE A 174 22.70 4.89 16.49
N ASP A 175 22.68 4.07 17.56
CA ASP A 175 23.75 4.08 18.57
C ASP A 175 25.04 3.54 17.92
N GLU A 176 26.07 4.35 17.87
CA GLU A 176 27.36 4.02 17.25
C GLU A 176 28.04 2.76 17.81
N LYS A 177 27.65 2.33 19.01
CA LYS A 177 28.19 1.14 19.67
C LYS A 177 27.44 -0.16 19.30
N SER A 178 26.37 -0.08 18.52
CA SER A 178 25.62 -1.29 18.15
C SER A 178 26.29 -2.02 16.99
N LYS A 179 26.27 -3.36 17.03
CA LYS A 179 26.83 -4.19 15.95
C LYS A 179 26.14 -3.96 14.59
N ILE A 180 24.86 -3.56 14.61
CA ILE A 180 24.13 -3.26 13.38
C ILE A 180 24.58 -1.93 12.78
N SER A 181 24.88 -0.92 13.61
CA SER A 181 25.40 0.38 13.13
C SER A 181 26.72 0.23 12.38
N GLU A 182 27.62 -0.60 12.91
CA GLU A 182 28.89 -0.89 12.22
C GLU A 182 28.66 -1.59 10.87
N ARG A 183 27.75 -2.56 10.83
CA ARG A 183 27.39 -3.24 9.57
C ARG A 183 26.75 -2.31 8.56
N LEU A 184 25.85 -1.43 9.00
CA LEU A 184 25.21 -0.43 8.13
C LEU A 184 26.23 0.57 7.56
N LYS A 185 27.19 1.03 8.37
CA LYS A 185 28.27 1.93 7.91
C LYS A 185 29.17 1.29 6.84
N ASN A 186 29.34 -0.03 6.89
CA ASN A 186 30.17 -0.80 5.97
C ASN A 186 29.40 -1.36 4.77
N SER A 187 28.08 -1.33 4.79
CA SER A 187 27.22 -1.77 3.71
C SER A 187 27.28 -0.78 2.54
N LYS A 188 27.31 -1.30 1.32
CA LYS A 188 27.33 -0.48 0.10
C LYS A 188 25.94 -0.34 -0.51
N GLU A 189 25.14 -1.38 -0.39
CA GLU A 189 23.80 -1.47 -0.97
C GLU A 189 22.77 -1.93 0.10
N PRO A 190 22.63 -1.17 1.21
CA PRO A 190 21.67 -1.51 2.25
C PRO A 190 20.24 -1.26 1.77
N LEU A 191 19.34 -2.20 2.01
CA LEU A 191 17.93 -2.10 1.69
C LEU A 191 17.09 -1.98 2.97
N PHE A 192 16.23 -0.97 3.02
CA PHE A 192 15.26 -0.77 4.09
C PHE A 192 13.85 -0.99 3.54
N ILE A 193 13.08 -1.87 4.18
CA ILE A 193 11.67 -2.12 3.83
C ILE A 193 10.82 -1.75 5.03
N ILE A 194 9.93 -0.77 4.83
CA ILE A 194 9.09 -0.18 5.87
C ILE A 194 7.63 -0.53 5.57
N GLY A 195 6.89 -1.05 6.57
CA GLY A 195 5.47 -1.40 6.51
C GLY A 195 4.54 -0.37 7.10
#